data_ea73c5a41da2c90128512e1935d4cd5a
#
_entry.id   ea73c5a41da2c90128512e1935d4cd5a
#
_cell.length_a   1.000
_cell.length_b   1.000
_cell.length_c   1.000
_cell.angle_alpha   90.00
_cell.angle_beta   90.00
_cell.angle_gamma   90.00
#
_symmetry.space_group_name_H-M   'P 1'
#
loop_
_entity.id
_entity.type
_entity.pdbx_description
1 polymer ?
#
loop_
_entity_poly.entity_id
_entity_poly.type
_entity_poly.pdbx_seq_one_letter_code
_entity_poly.pdbx_strand_id
1 'polypeptide(L)'
;MKQALRLAFGFLVLLTSAVHATVSIDITDWNDSARPIGVVPFQWAGPGAAPEDIGGIVAADLRNSGKFNPLDRSRLPQQPGTAQEVQPAAWSALGIDAVVVG
;
A
#
# COMPACT_ATOMS: atom_id res chain seq x y z
N MET A 1 29.14 36.51 35.54
CA MET A 1 27.72 36.46 35.66
C MET A 1 26.97 36.46 34.39
N LYS A 2 27.16 37.47 33.60
CA LYS A 2 26.41 37.52 32.38
C LYS A 2 26.74 36.43 31.45
N GLN A 3 27.91 35.93 31.48
CA GLN A 3 28.28 34.85 30.60
C GLN A 3 27.50 33.61 30.89
N ALA A 4 27.21 33.39 32.11
CA ALA A 4 26.49 32.19 32.47
C ALA A 4 25.11 32.14 31.83
N LEU A 5 24.51 33.28 31.71
CA LEU A 5 23.22 33.35 31.13
C LEU A 5 23.21 32.97 29.66
N ARG A 6 24.22 33.42 29.00
CA ARG A 6 24.28 33.13 27.58
C ARG A 6 24.53 31.69 27.33
N LEU A 7 25.26 31.06 28.16
CA LEU A 7 25.49 29.64 28.00
C LEU A 7 24.21 28.84 28.11
N ALA A 8 23.44 29.19 29.10
CA ALA A 8 22.19 28.49 29.31
C ALA A 8 21.28 28.67 28.13
N PHE A 9 21.35 29.80 27.54
CA PHE A 9 20.51 30.08 26.42
C PHE A 9 20.87 29.29 25.19
N GLY A 10 22.13 29.21 24.89
CA GLY A 10 22.52 28.42 23.73
C GLY A 10 22.17 26.97 23.89
N PHE A 11 22.09 26.55 25.10
CA PHE A 11 21.77 25.19 25.36
C PHE A 11 20.35 24.82 24.93
N LEU A 12 19.46 25.74 25.02
CA LEU A 12 18.09 25.50 24.64
C LEU A 12 17.93 25.13 23.20
N VAL A 13 18.79 25.60 22.39
CA VAL A 13 18.67 25.31 20.96
C VAL A 13 18.69 23.86 20.69
N LEU A 14 19.31 23.10 21.50
CA LEU A 14 19.41 21.67 21.29
C LEU A 14 18.08 20.99 21.36
N LEU A 15 17.15 21.60 22.02
CA LEU A 15 15.83 20.99 22.16
C LEU A 15 15.12 20.86 20.84
N THR A 16 15.49 21.66 19.89
CA THR A 16 14.84 21.57 18.60
C THR A 16 15.06 20.23 17.96
N SER A 17 16.04 19.51 18.39
CA SER A 17 16.27 18.18 17.85
C SER A 17 15.11 17.27 18.09
N ALA A 18 14.33 17.56 19.08
CA ALA A 18 13.18 16.72 19.39
C ALA A 18 12.20 16.62 18.24
N VAL A 19 12.24 17.58 17.36
CA VAL A 19 11.36 17.58 16.21
C VAL A 19 11.56 16.35 15.35
N HIS A 20 12.72 15.81 15.35
CA HIS A 20 13.03 14.67 14.51
C HIS A 20 12.28 13.42 14.88
N ALA A 21 11.86 13.33 16.12
CA ALA A 21 11.16 12.13 16.56
C ALA A 21 9.83 11.94 15.86
N THR A 22 9.23 13.01 15.38
CA THR A 22 7.93 12.94 14.76
C THR A 22 7.97 12.20 13.45
N VAL A 23 9.06 12.28 12.76
CA VAL A 23 9.15 11.70 11.43
C VAL A 23 9.13 10.18 11.43
N SER A 24 9.71 9.58 12.43
CA SER A 24 9.76 8.12 12.46
C SER A 24 8.39 7.49 12.63
N ILE A 25 7.47 8.18 13.23
CA ILE A 25 6.14 7.64 13.46
C ILE A 25 5.41 7.45 12.15
N ASP A 26 5.59 8.37 11.23
CA ASP A 26 4.92 8.31 9.95
C ASP A 26 5.30 7.08 9.16
N ILE A 27 6.51 6.64 9.27
CA ILE A 27 6.96 5.47 8.53
C ILE A 27 6.27 4.21 9.05
N THR A 28 6.07 4.14 10.34
CA THR A 28 5.41 3.00 10.94
C THR A 28 3.95 2.91 10.51
N ASP A 29 3.28 4.05 10.50
CA ASP A 29 1.89 4.08 10.09
C ASP A 29 1.71 3.66 8.64
N TRP A 30 2.71 3.89 7.85
CA TRP A 30 2.66 3.59 6.45
C TRP A 30 2.49 2.10 6.19
N ASN A 31 3.14 1.28 6.97
CA ASN A 31 3.03 -0.16 6.82
C ASN A 31 1.67 -0.67 7.25
N ASP A 32 1.08 -0.01 8.23
CA ASP A 32 -0.21 -0.43 8.74
C ASP A 32 -1.36 0.03 7.87
N SER A 33 -1.12 0.96 6.97
CA SER A 33 -2.17 1.52 6.14
C SER A 33 -2.16 0.98 4.72
N ALA A 34 -1.56 -0.17 4.49
CA ALA A 34 -1.58 -0.79 3.18
C ALA A 34 -3.03 -1.11 2.81
N ARG A 35 -3.45 -0.61 1.66
CA ARG A 35 -4.84 -0.72 1.23
C ARG A 35 -5.10 -2.09 0.61
N PRO A 36 -6.14 -2.79 1.04
CA PRO A 36 -6.50 -4.04 0.40
C PRO A 36 -6.99 -3.77 -1.02
N ILE A 37 -6.58 -4.61 -1.95
CA ILE A 37 -6.92 -4.43 -3.36
C ILE A 37 -7.13 -5.81 -3.98
N GLY A 38 -8.01 -5.90 -4.96
CA GLY A 38 -8.20 -7.12 -5.70
C GLY A 38 -7.41 -7.07 -6.99
N VAL A 39 -6.66 -8.13 -7.28
CA VAL A 39 -5.98 -8.28 -8.56
C VAL A 39 -6.39 -9.63 -9.10
N VAL A 40 -7.18 -9.62 -10.17
CA VAL A 40 -7.67 -10.88 -10.76
C VAL A 40 -6.71 -11.33 -11.83
N PRO A 41 -6.68 -12.64 -12.13
CA PRO A 41 -5.88 -13.14 -13.25
C PRO A 41 -6.29 -12.46 -14.54
N PHE A 42 -5.30 -12.01 -15.33
CA PHE A 42 -5.58 -11.36 -16.59
C PHE A 42 -5.99 -12.40 -17.62
N GLN A 43 -6.88 -12.01 -18.51
CA GLN A 43 -7.35 -12.90 -19.55
C GLN A 43 -6.31 -13.06 -20.64
N TRP A 44 -6.33 -14.23 -21.26
CA TRP A 44 -5.40 -14.56 -22.34
C TRP A 44 -6.23 -15.06 -23.52
N ALA A 45 -6.14 -14.36 -24.63
CA ALA A 45 -6.92 -14.69 -25.82
C ALA A 45 -6.18 -15.59 -26.80
N GLY A 46 -4.91 -15.88 -26.58
CA GLY A 46 -4.13 -16.71 -27.46
C GLY A 46 -4.32 -18.20 -27.20
N PRO A 47 -3.68 -19.05 -28.02
CA PRO A 47 -3.82 -20.50 -27.85
C PRO A 47 -3.07 -21.00 -26.63
N GLY A 48 -3.59 -22.02 -26.00
CA GLY A 48 -2.97 -22.64 -24.86
C GLY A 48 -2.98 -21.77 -23.62
N ALA A 49 -2.11 -22.07 -22.66
CA ALA A 49 -1.99 -21.30 -21.43
C ALA A 49 -1.27 -20.00 -21.71
N ALA A 50 -1.56 -18.99 -20.91
CA ALA A 50 -0.85 -17.71 -21.02
C ALA A 50 0.64 -17.91 -20.76
N PRO A 51 1.51 -17.27 -21.55
CA PRO A 51 2.96 -17.44 -21.37
C PRO A 51 3.46 -16.85 -20.07
N GLU A 52 2.77 -15.85 -19.55
CA GLU A 52 3.15 -15.22 -18.27
C GLU A 52 1.92 -14.89 -17.47
N ASP A 53 2.06 -14.92 -16.16
CA ASP A 53 0.99 -14.55 -15.25
C ASP A 53 1.10 -13.06 -14.94
N ILE A 54 0.56 -12.25 -15.82
CA ILE A 54 0.65 -10.79 -15.70
C ILE A 54 -0.04 -10.30 -14.44
N GLY A 55 -1.22 -10.85 -14.14
CA GLY A 55 -1.91 -10.45 -12.91
C GLY A 55 -1.10 -10.75 -11.67
N GLY A 56 -0.39 -11.86 -11.67
CA GLY A 56 0.49 -12.21 -10.56
C GLY A 56 1.66 -11.24 -10.42
N ILE A 57 2.21 -10.81 -11.55
CA ILE A 57 3.29 -9.84 -11.54
C ILE A 57 2.81 -8.50 -10.98
N VAL A 58 1.64 -8.06 -11.43
CA VAL A 58 1.05 -6.81 -10.93
C VAL A 58 0.80 -6.90 -9.42
N ALA A 59 0.26 -8.01 -8.96
CA ALA A 59 0.00 -8.20 -7.54
C ALA A 59 1.29 -8.14 -6.73
N ALA A 60 2.34 -8.77 -7.22
CA ALA A 60 3.63 -8.75 -6.54
C ALA A 60 4.20 -7.33 -6.47
N ASP A 61 4.10 -6.58 -7.56
CA ASP A 61 4.60 -5.21 -7.59
C ASP A 61 3.83 -4.32 -6.62
N LEU A 62 2.51 -4.47 -6.58
CA LEU A 62 1.70 -3.69 -5.66
C LEU A 62 2.03 -4.02 -4.22
N ARG A 63 2.23 -5.31 -3.91
CA ARG A 63 2.60 -5.72 -2.57
C ARG A 63 3.95 -5.16 -2.18
N ASN A 64 4.90 -5.21 -3.10
CA ASN A 64 6.27 -4.75 -2.84
C ASN A 64 6.35 -3.24 -2.66
N SER A 65 5.37 -2.50 -3.16
CA SER A 65 5.34 -1.05 -2.98
C SER A 65 5.08 -0.66 -1.51
N GLY A 66 4.53 -1.57 -0.72
CA GLY A 66 4.18 -1.30 0.65
C GLY A 66 2.89 -0.53 0.83
N LYS A 67 2.24 -0.12 -0.27
CA LYS A 67 1.03 0.70 -0.22
C LYS A 67 -0.24 -0.11 -0.44
N PHE A 68 -0.11 -1.32 -0.94
CA PHE A 68 -1.27 -2.15 -1.24
C PHE A 68 -1.09 -3.54 -0.67
N ASN A 69 -2.19 -4.17 -0.39
CA ASN A 69 -2.21 -5.53 0.11
C ASN A 69 -3.15 -6.36 -0.77
N PRO A 70 -2.64 -6.95 -1.87
CA PRO A 70 -3.48 -7.73 -2.76
C PRO A 70 -4.08 -8.94 -2.07
N LEU A 71 -5.36 -9.18 -2.34
CA LEU A 71 -6.06 -10.33 -1.79
C LEU A 71 -5.52 -11.60 -2.43
N ASP A 72 -5.41 -12.67 -1.64
CA ASP A 72 -5.00 -13.96 -2.14
C ASP A 72 -5.99 -14.44 -3.22
N ARG A 73 -5.47 -15.03 -4.28
CA ARG A 73 -6.31 -15.52 -5.38
C ARG A 73 -7.38 -16.51 -4.94
N SER A 74 -7.07 -17.31 -3.95
CA SER A 74 -8.02 -18.29 -3.45
C SER A 74 -9.22 -17.64 -2.78
N ARG A 75 -9.14 -16.36 -2.48
CA ARG A 75 -10.21 -15.63 -1.78
C ARG A 75 -10.95 -14.64 -2.66
N LEU A 76 -10.64 -14.58 -3.94
CA LEU A 76 -11.30 -13.65 -4.83
C LEU A 76 -12.79 -14.00 -4.97
N PRO A 77 -13.69 -13.03 -4.78
CA PRO A 77 -15.12 -13.33 -4.89
C PRO A 77 -15.58 -13.55 -6.32
N GLN A 78 -14.83 -13.04 -7.29
CA GLN A 78 -15.11 -13.22 -8.70
C GLN A 78 -13.84 -12.98 -9.50
N GLN A 79 -13.86 -13.34 -10.76
CA GLN A 79 -12.72 -13.12 -11.65
C GLN A 79 -13.21 -12.46 -12.94
N PRO A 80 -13.56 -11.16 -12.87
CA PRO A 80 -14.10 -10.48 -14.05
C PRO A 80 -13.01 -10.26 -15.08
N GLY A 81 -13.39 -10.35 -16.35
CA GLY A 81 -12.48 -10.07 -17.45
C GLY A 81 -12.50 -8.64 -17.90
N THR A 82 -13.52 -7.87 -17.52
CA THR A 82 -13.64 -6.46 -17.85
C THR A 82 -14.16 -5.70 -16.66
N ALA A 83 -13.99 -4.38 -16.72
CA ALA A 83 -14.46 -3.53 -15.64
C ALA A 83 -15.97 -3.61 -15.44
N GLN A 84 -16.72 -3.82 -16.54
CA GLN A 84 -18.17 -3.89 -16.46
C GLN A 84 -18.65 -5.12 -15.73
N GLU A 85 -17.86 -6.15 -15.68
CA GLU A 85 -18.22 -7.40 -14.99
C GLU A 85 -17.96 -7.36 -13.50
N VAL A 86 -17.27 -6.34 -13.02
CA VAL A 86 -16.97 -6.21 -11.61
C VAL A 86 -18.25 -5.90 -10.85
N GLN A 87 -18.53 -6.67 -9.82
CA GLN A 87 -19.69 -6.45 -8.96
C GLN A 87 -19.20 -5.78 -7.66
N PRO A 88 -19.37 -4.47 -7.54
CA PRO A 88 -18.78 -3.75 -6.40
C PRO A 88 -19.20 -4.30 -5.03
N ALA A 89 -20.44 -4.78 -4.93
CA ALA A 89 -20.92 -5.28 -3.64
C ALA A 89 -20.14 -6.51 -3.18
N ALA A 90 -19.73 -7.37 -4.11
CA ALA A 90 -18.97 -8.57 -3.75
C ALA A 90 -17.62 -8.21 -3.18
N TRP A 91 -17.00 -7.16 -3.68
CA TRP A 91 -15.69 -6.75 -3.23
C TRP A 91 -15.76 -5.89 -1.97
N SER A 92 -16.75 -5.02 -1.87
CA SER A 92 -16.87 -4.19 -0.70
C SER A 92 -17.19 -4.99 0.56
N ALA A 93 -17.81 -6.14 0.40
CA ALA A 93 -18.05 -7.04 1.53
C ALA A 93 -16.74 -7.51 2.15
N LEU A 94 -15.64 -7.48 1.40
CA LEU A 94 -14.32 -7.85 1.88
C LEU A 94 -13.47 -6.62 2.22
N GLY A 95 -14.06 -5.44 2.21
CA GLY A 95 -13.33 -4.22 2.47
C GLY A 95 -12.48 -3.74 1.30
N ILE A 96 -12.76 -4.23 0.10
CA ILE A 96 -11.99 -3.89 -1.10
C ILE A 96 -12.80 -2.92 -1.96
N ASP A 97 -12.21 -1.78 -2.29
CA ASP A 97 -12.85 -0.77 -3.10
C ASP A 97 -12.15 -0.52 -4.44
N ALA A 98 -11.13 -1.30 -4.75
CA ALA A 98 -10.41 -1.18 -6.02
C ALA A 98 -10.01 -2.57 -6.51
N VAL A 99 -10.22 -2.82 -7.80
CA VAL A 99 -9.94 -4.10 -8.42
C VAL A 99 -9.20 -3.85 -9.72
N VAL A 100 -8.11 -4.58 -9.93
CA VAL A 100 -7.34 -4.52 -11.18
C VAL A 100 -7.79 -5.66 -12.07
N VAL A 101 -8.22 -5.34 -13.29
CA VAL A 101 -8.63 -6.32 -14.27
C VAL A 101 -7.87 -6.10 -15.57
N GLY A 102 -7.70 -7.14 -16.34
CA GLY A 102 -6.98 -7.03 -17.59
C GLY A 102 -7.20 -8.15 -18.55
#